data_5cadd7fbc92a87cc96f1496ee5f95186
#
_entry.id   5cadd7fbc92a87cc96f1496ee5f95186
#
_cell.length_a   1.000
_cell.length_b   1.000
_cell.length_c   1.000
_cell.angle_alpha   90.00
_cell.angle_beta   90.00
_cell.angle_gamma   90.00
#
_symmetry.space_group_name_H-M   'P 1'
#
loop_
_entity.id
_entity.type
_entity.pdbx_description
1 polymer ?
#
loop_
_entity_poly.entity_id
_entity_poly.type
_entity_poly.pdbx_seq_one_letter_code
_entity_poly.pdbx_strand_id
1 'polypeptide(L)'
;MENLDARMLVDLLRDRISPDRNLGQHFILDEKVIFEAVSMCNDIDREVTKDSHVLEIGPGPGSLTLELLKTGARVTALEIDQQAVIHLGRVFTGLEERLSVSHVDALLAEWPEDI
;
A
#
# COMPACT_ATOMS: atom_id res chain seq x y z
N MET A 1 -6.34 -3.99 -12.15
CA MET A 1 -6.31 -4.38 -10.71
C MET A 1 -6.83 -5.80 -10.47
N GLU A 2 -7.78 -6.26 -11.25
CA GLU A 2 -8.40 -7.58 -11.07
C GLU A 2 -7.43 -8.76 -11.15
N ASN A 3 -6.37 -8.61 -11.96
CA ASN A 3 -5.36 -9.67 -12.15
C ASN A 3 -4.17 -9.58 -11.20
N LEU A 4 -4.20 -8.62 -10.27
CA LEU A 4 -3.11 -8.45 -9.30
C LEU A 4 -3.39 -9.23 -8.02
N ASP A 5 -2.34 -9.82 -7.45
CA ASP A 5 -2.33 -10.41 -6.13
C ASP A 5 -1.01 -10.15 -5.42
N ALA A 6 -0.92 -10.50 -4.13
CA ALA A 6 0.24 -10.21 -3.31
C ALA A 6 1.51 -10.85 -3.88
N ARG A 7 1.42 -12.10 -4.37
CA ARG A 7 2.56 -12.82 -4.93
C ARG A 7 3.10 -12.14 -6.17
N MET A 8 2.20 -11.77 -7.08
CA MET A 8 2.58 -11.07 -8.31
C MET A 8 3.26 -9.74 -8.02
N LEU A 9 2.71 -8.97 -7.09
CA LEU A 9 3.28 -7.67 -6.70
C LEU A 9 4.69 -7.83 -6.14
N VAL A 10 4.91 -8.81 -5.28
CA VAL A 10 6.24 -9.10 -4.72
C VAL A 10 7.21 -9.54 -5.80
N ASP A 11 6.79 -10.44 -6.70
CA ASP A 11 7.64 -10.93 -7.77
C ASP A 11 8.04 -9.80 -8.73
N LEU A 12 7.10 -8.92 -9.09
CA LEU A 12 7.39 -7.77 -9.96
C LEU A 12 8.37 -6.80 -9.31
N LEU A 13 8.27 -6.58 -8.00
CA LEU A 13 9.21 -5.72 -7.30
C LEU A 13 10.58 -6.37 -7.15
N ARG A 14 10.64 -7.66 -6.83
CA ARG A 14 11.90 -8.41 -6.67
C ARG A 14 12.73 -8.49 -7.93
N ASP A 15 12.11 -8.41 -9.09
CA ASP A 15 12.83 -8.32 -10.36
C ASP A 15 13.69 -7.06 -10.46
N ARG A 16 13.47 -6.09 -9.58
CA ARG A 16 14.16 -4.79 -9.55
C ARG A 16 15.02 -4.60 -8.33
N ILE A 17 14.51 -4.99 -7.16
CA ILE A 17 15.17 -4.80 -5.86
C ILE A 17 14.95 -6.01 -4.97
N SER A 18 15.89 -6.21 -4.03
CA SER A 18 15.71 -7.13 -2.90
C SER A 18 15.19 -6.36 -1.69
N PRO A 19 14.41 -6.99 -0.80
CA PRO A 19 14.02 -6.34 0.45
C PRO A 19 15.24 -5.87 1.25
N ASP A 20 15.21 -4.62 1.71
CA ASP A 20 16.27 -4.06 2.55
C ASP A 20 15.76 -3.97 3.99
N ARG A 21 16.29 -4.84 4.85
CA ARG A 21 15.88 -4.89 6.26
C ARG A 21 16.29 -3.64 7.05
N ASN A 22 17.32 -2.93 6.61
CA ASN A 22 17.74 -1.67 7.24
C ASN A 22 16.70 -0.57 7.02
N LEU A 23 15.90 -0.68 5.95
CA LEU A 23 14.75 0.20 5.69
C LEU A 23 13.45 -0.36 6.24
N GLY A 24 13.48 -1.50 6.94
CA GLY A 24 12.27 -2.13 7.46
C GLY A 24 11.43 -2.81 6.40
N GLN A 25 12.01 -3.16 5.26
CA GLN A 25 11.28 -3.80 4.16
C GLN A 25 11.05 -5.29 4.43
N HIS A 26 9.79 -5.65 4.63
CA HIS A 26 9.32 -7.02 4.79
C HIS A 26 8.13 -7.23 3.86
N PHE A 27 8.32 -8.04 2.82
CA PHE A 27 7.28 -8.25 1.83
C PHE A 27 6.28 -9.30 2.31
N ILE A 28 5.02 -8.90 2.49
CA ILE A 28 3.95 -9.79 2.93
C ILE A 28 3.38 -10.51 1.72
N LEU A 29 3.39 -11.86 1.77
CA LEU A 29 2.85 -12.73 0.72
C LEU A 29 1.51 -13.36 1.10
N ASP A 30 1.22 -13.48 2.39
CA ASP A 30 0.02 -14.16 2.87
C ASP A 30 -1.18 -13.22 2.79
N GLU A 31 -2.03 -13.46 1.79
CA GLU A 31 -3.22 -12.64 1.57
C GLU A 31 -4.22 -12.71 2.72
N LYS A 32 -4.23 -13.80 3.47
CA LYS A 32 -5.08 -13.92 4.65
C LYS A 32 -4.68 -12.90 5.71
N VAL A 33 -3.38 -12.75 5.96
CA VAL A 33 -2.85 -11.76 6.91
C VAL A 33 -3.19 -10.34 6.43
N ILE A 34 -3.03 -10.07 5.14
CA ILE A 34 -3.34 -8.78 4.55
C ILE A 34 -4.83 -8.47 4.69
N PHE A 35 -5.68 -9.43 4.39
CA PHE A 35 -7.13 -9.28 4.54
C PHE A 35 -7.53 -9.04 6.00
N GLU A 36 -6.94 -9.77 6.94
CA GLU A 36 -7.19 -9.58 8.36
C GLU A 36 -6.79 -8.18 8.83
N ALA A 37 -5.68 -7.64 8.31
CA ALA A 37 -5.26 -6.28 8.65
C ALA A 37 -6.32 -5.23 8.28
N VAL A 38 -6.93 -5.36 7.11
CA VAL A 38 -8.02 -4.47 6.69
C VAL A 38 -9.27 -4.71 7.53
N SER A 39 -9.59 -5.98 7.82
CA SER A 39 -10.77 -6.35 8.60
C SER A 39 -10.72 -5.89 10.06
N MET A 40 -9.53 -5.74 10.63
CA MET A 40 -9.36 -5.22 11.99
C MET A 40 -9.97 -3.83 12.18
N CYS A 41 -10.08 -3.05 11.13
CA CYS A 41 -10.72 -1.74 11.19
C CYS A 41 -12.20 -1.85 11.56
N ASN A 42 -12.86 -2.94 11.20
CA ASN A 42 -14.26 -3.19 11.56
C ASN A 42 -14.43 -3.42 13.06
N ASP A 43 -13.45 -4.08 13.69
CA ASP A 43 -13.47 -4.40 15.11
C ASP A 43 -13.37 -3.15 16.00
N ILE A 44 -12.79 -2.08 15.49
CA ILE A 44 -12.68 -0.80 16.20
C ILE A 44 -13.68 0.24 15.68
N ASP A 45 -14.73 -0.22 15.00
CA ASP A 45 -15.79 0.62 14.44
C ASP A 45 -15.29 1.65 13.42
N ARG A 46 -14.24 1.27 12.68
CA ARG A 46 -13.60 2.09 11.66
C ARG A 46 -13.50 1.32 10.34
N GLU A 47 -14.65 0.88 9.86
CA GLU A 47 -14.72 0.13 8.60
C GLU A 47 -14.11 0.93 7.45
N VAL A 48 -13.27 0.27 6.65
CA VAL A 48 -12.69 0.85 5.43
C VAL A 48 -13.67 0.67 4.29
N THR A 49 -14.15 1.79 3.76
CA THR A 49 -15.14 1.82 2.67
C THR A 49 -14.69 2.77 1.57
N LYS A 50 -15.49 2.89 0.52
CA LYS A 50 -15.24 3.86 -0.56
C LYS A 50 -15.18 5.32 -0.08
N ASP A 51 -15.71 5.62 1.09
CA ASP A 51 -15.71 6.96 1.66
C ASP A 51 -14.52 7.20 2.59
N SER A 52 -13.69 6.16 2.80
CA SER A 52 -12.52 6.25 3.68
C SER A 52 -11.32 6.85 2.97
N HIS A 53 -10.48 7.52 3.75
CA HIS A 53 -9.14 7.92 3.33
C HIS A 53 -8.13 7.26 4.27
N VAL A 54 -7.30 6.39 3.73
CA VAL A 54 -6.33 5.59 4.50
C VAL A 54 -4.93 6.13 4.26
N LEU A 55 -4.20 6.34 5.34
CA LEU A 55 -2.75 6.60 5.27
C LEU A 55 -2.02 5.28 5.44
N GLU A 56 -1.22 4.92 4.44
CA GLU A 56 -0.40 3.72 4.48
C GLU A 56 1.07 4.12 4.54
N ILE A 57 1.80 3.59 5.52
CA ILE A 57 3.23 3.85 5.69
C ILE A 57 3.99 2.62 5.25
N GLY A 58 4.92 2.79 4.29
CA GLY A 58 5.74 1.70 3.81
C GLY A 58 4.99 0.66 2.98
N PRO A 59 4.28 1.05 1.91
CA PRO A 59 3.49 0.10 1.11
C PRO A 59 4.32 -1.00 0.46
N GLY A 60 5.61 -0.79 0.22
CA GLY A 60 6.48 -1.78 -0.39
C GLY A 60 5.97 -2.24 -1.75
N PRO A 61 5.76 -3.57 -1.95
CA PRO A 61 5.25 -4.08 -3.21
C PRO A 61 3.78 -3.74 -3.49
N GLY A 62 3.03 -3.29 -2.47
CA GLY A 62 1.66 -2.84 -2.64
C GLY A 62 0.59 -3.88 -2.27
N SER A 63 0.96 -4.92 -1.53
CA SER A 63 0.02 -6.00 -1.18
C SER A 63 -1.14 -5.51 -0.32
N LEU A 64 -0.86 -4.74 0.73
CA LEU A 64 -1.91 -4.13 1.55
C LEU A 64 -2.61 -3.02 0.77
N THR A 65 -1.86 -2.24 0.00
CA THR A 65 -2.41 -1.19 -0.87
C THR A 65 -3.50 -1.75 -1.78
N LEU A 66 -3.24 -2.91 -2.40
CA LEU A 66 -4.21 -3.58 -3.27
C LEU A 66 -5.52 -3.86 -2.53
N GLU A 67 -5.45 -4.43 -1.32
CA GLU A 67 -6.65 -4.74 -0.53
C GLU A 67 -7.40 -3.47 -0.12
N LEU A 68 -6.68 -2.42 0.25
CA LEU A 68 -7.30 -1.13 0.57
C LEU A 68 -8.02 -0.55 -0.65
N LEU A 69 -7.39 -0.60 -1.82
CA LEU A 69 -8.01 -0.12 -3.05
C LEU A 69 -9.25 -0.92 -3.46
N LYS A 70 -9.26 -2.23 -3.18
CA LYS A 70 -10.44 -3.07 -3.45
C LYS A 70 -11.66 -2.66 -2.64
N THR A 71 -11.49 -2.00 -1.50
CA THR A 71 -12.61 -1.46 -0.71
C THR A 71 -13.25 -0.23 -1.35
N GLY A 72 -12.58 0.37 -2.33
CA GLY A 72 -12.98 1.64 -2.93
C GLY A 72 -12.39 2.86 -2.25
N ALA A 73 -11.66 2.69 -1.15
CA ALA A 73 -11.07 3.79 -0.38
C ALA A 73 -10.02 4.57 -1.18
N ARG A 74 -9.82 5.82 -0.76
CA ARG A 74 -8.63 6.58 -1.17
C ARG A 74 -7.47 6.20 -0.27
N VAL A 75 -6.29 6.07 -0.86
CA VAL A 75 -5.06 5.72 -0.14
C VAL A 75 -4.00 6.77 -0.41
N THR A 76 -3.42 7.30 0.65
CA THR A 76 -2.20 8.09 0.59
C THR A 76 -1.08 7.24 1.17
N ALA A 77 -0.11 6.88 0.34
CA ALA A 77 0.99 6.00 0.73
C ALA A 77 2.29 6.79 0.79
N LEU A 78 3.04 6.59 1.85
CA LEU A 78 4.35 7.22 2.08
C LEU A 78 5.41 6.13 2.06
N GLU A 79 6.33 6.21 1.10
CA GLU A 79 7.35 5.21 0.86
C GLU A 79 8.74 5.83 0.79
N ILE A 80 9.68 5.28 1.55
CA ILE A 80 11.05 5.78 1.62
C ILE A 80 11.93 5.25 0.48
N ASP A 81 11.55 4.14 -0.14
CA ASP A 81 12.31 3.52 -1.23
C ASP A 81 11.79 3.99 -2.58
N GLN A 82 12.63 4.70 -3.33
CA GLN A 82 12.26 5.23 -4.65
C GLN A 82 11.86 4.12 -5.64
N GLN A 83 12.51 2.96 -5.58
CA GLN A 83 12.19 1.87 -6.49
C GLN A 83 10.78 1.30 -6.21
N ALA A 84 10.39 1.25 -4.95
CA ALA A 84 9.05 0.86 -4.58
C ALA A 84 8.01 1.89 -5.06
N VAL A 85 8.32 3.18 -4.96
CA VAL A 85 7.44 4.25 -5.48
C VAL A 85 7.23 4.08 -6.99
N ILE A 86 8.29 3.83 -7.73
CA ILE A 86 8.20 3.61 -9.19
C ILE A 86 7.37 2.37 -9.49
N HIS A 87 7.61 1.28 -8.76
CA HIS A 87 6.85 0.04 -8.90
C HIS A 87 5.34 0.27 -8.69
N LEU A 88 4.98 0.95 -7.61
CA LEU A 88 3.57 1.23 -7.31
C LEU A 88 2.89 2.06 -8.40
N GLY A 89 3.59 3.03 -8.95
CA GLY A 89 3.09 3.84 -10.05
C GLY A 89 2.82 3.02 -11.32
N ARG A 90 3.58 1.94 -11.52
CA ARG A 90 3.40 1.05 -12.68
C ARG A 90 2.27 0.06 -12.48
N VAL A 91 2.25 -0.62 -11.33
CA VAL A 91 1.25 -1.69 -11.10
C VAL A 91 -0.16 -1.15 -10.85
N PHE A 92 -0.27 0.09 -10.36
CA PHE A 92 -1.56 0.73 -10.10
C PHE A 92 -1.88 1.86 -11.09
N THR A 93 -1.35 1.76 -12.31
CA THR A 93 -1.68 2.70 -13.39
C THR A 93 -3.20 2.78 -13.59
N GLY A 94 -3.71 4.00 -13.70
CA GLY A 94 -5.14 4.25 -13.87
C GLY A 94 -5.89 4.48 -12.56
N LEU A 95 -5.22 4.35 -11.42
CA LEU A 95 -5.85 4.51 -10.09
C LEU A 95 -5.39 5.79 -9.38
N GLU A 96 -4.79 6.73 -10.11
CA GLU A 96 -4.18 7.93 -9.55
C GLU A 96 -5.17 8.85 -8.81
N GLU A 97 -6.46 8.74 -9.12
CA GLU A 97 -7.49 9.50 -8.41
C GLU A 97 -7.72 8.98 -6.98
N ARG A 98 -7.41 7.71 -6.73
CA ARG A 98 -7.62 7.08 -5.44
C ARG A 98 -6.33 6.72 -4.71
N LEU A 99 -5.22 6.60 -5.43
CA LEU A 99 -3.90 6.28 -4.85
C LEU A 99 -2.92 7.40 -5.11
N SER A 100 -2.39 7.98 -4.05
CA SER A 100 -1.30 8.95 -4.09
C SER A 100 -0.10 8.35 -3.38
N VAL A 101 1.02 8.20 -4.08
CA VAL A 101 2.26 7.66 -3.50
C VAL A 101 3.31 8.75 -3.48
N SER A 102 3.91 8.98 -2.32
CA SER A 102 4.97 9.97 -2.15
C SER A 102 6.26 9.30 -1.73
N HIS A 103 7.36 9.72 -2.35
CA HIS A 103 8.71 9.30 -1.96
C HIS A 103 9.18 10.18 -0.80
N VAL A 104 8.93 9.74 0.42
CA VAL A 104 9.19 10.54 1.62
C VAL A 104 9.33 9.64 2.84
N ASP A 105 10.11 10.13 3.83
CA ASP A 105 10.12 9.53 5.16
C ASP A 105 8.84 9.98 5.89
N ALA A 106 8.02 9.02 6.34
CA ALA A 106 6.76 9.29 7.02
C ALA A 106 6.92 10.15 8.27
N LEU A 107 8.07 10.05 8.94
CA LEU A 107 8.37 10.85 10.14
C LEU A 107 8.58 12.33 9.81
N LEU A 108 8.87 12.67 8.56
CA LEU A 108 9.14 14.03 8.09
C LEU A 108 7.99 14.60 7.26
N ALA A 109 7.02 13.78 6.91
CA ALA A 109 5.92 14.17 6.03
C ALA A 109 4.76 14.80 6.81
N GLU A 110 4.02 15.67 6.13
CA GLU A 110 2.72 16.11 6.62
C GLU A 110 1.69 15.04 6.26
N TRP A 111 0.85 14.68 7.23
CA TRP A 111 -0.20 13.68 7.03
C TRP A 111 -1.52 14.34 6.70
N PRO A 112 -2.36 13.72 5.83
CA PRO A 112 -3.69 14.26 5.56
C PRO A 112 -4.52 14.34 6.84
N GLU A 113 -5.34 15.39 6.95
CA GLU A 113 -6.19 15.60 8.12
C GLU A 113 -7.44 14.70 8.09
N ASP A 114 -7.87 14.26 6.92
CA ASP A 114 -9.10 13.53 6.71
C ASP A 114 -8.95 11.99 6.70
N ILE A 115 -7.84 11.49 7.18
CA ILE A 115 -7.61 10.05 7.27
C ILE A 115 -8.43 9.39 8.38
#